data_d30933274b44348d2674f707589ed012
#
_entry.id   d30933274b44348d2674f707589ed012
#
_cell.length_a   1.000
_cell.length_b   1.000
_cell.length_c   1.000
_cell.angle_alpha   90.00
_cell.angle_beta   90.00
_cell.angle_gamma   90.00
#
_symmetry.space_group_name_H-M   'P 1'
#
loop_
_entity.id
_entity.type
_entity.pdbx_description
1 polymer ?
#
loop_
_entity_poly.entity_id
_entity_poly.type
_entity_poly.pdbx_seq_one_letter_code
_entity_poly.pdbx_strand_id
1 'polypeptide(L)'
;SQKYPAVLVPSGSYSTEWHVYALQHVGLGTDIAGGHSPSVFDACRHTITASKALNDGVDARIKPEHRGRPGSAVSFKEAFWLATAGAGGVLELPVGKLEVGYQFDAIVIDTRAAGSDIYIHPAEDQPEDKLQKIIFNARRNNISRVWVDGKAVKVQ
;
A
#
# COMPACT_ATOMS: atom_id res chain seq x y z
N SER A 1 -21.05 0.23 21.18
CA SER A 1 -21.70 -0.71 20.26
C SER A 1 -20.99 -0.68 18.93
N GLN A 2 -20.33 -1.78 18.60
CA GLN A 2 -19.57 -1.94 17.37
C GLN A 2 -20.48 -1.76 16.14
N LYS A 3 -20.18 -0.77 15.32
CA LYS A 3 -20.88 -0.46 14.09
C LYS A 3 -20.23 -1.08 12.84
N TYR A 4 -19.24 -1.93 13.00
CA TYR A 4 -18.58 -2.58 11.86
C TYR A 4 -18.81 -4.09 11.92
N PRO A 5 -19.51 -4.67 10.94
CA PRO A 5 -19.58 -6.12 10.85
C PRO A 5 -18.17 -6.66 10.55
N ALA A 6 -17.72 -7.61 11.36
CA ALA A 6 -16.56 -8.41 11.02
C ALA A 6 -16.84 -9.05 9.65
N VAL A 7 -16.00 -8.74 8.66
CA VAL A 7 -16.09 -9.36 7.34
C VAL A 7 -15.64 -10.81 7.49
N LEU A 8 -16.58 -11.70 7.76
CA LEU A 8 -16.39 -13.14 7.57
C LEU A 8 -16.30 -13.37 6.07
N VAL A 9 -15.09 -13.61 5.60
CA VAL A 9 -14.83 -13.95 4.20
C VAL A 9 -15.29 -15.38 3.96
N PRO A 10 -16.36 -15.63 3.18
CA PRO A 10 -16.84 -16.99 2.91
C PRO A 10 -15.79 -17.81 2.17
N SER A 11 -15.64 -19.08 2.53
CA SER A 11 -14.83 -20.06 1.81
C SER A 11 -15.54 -20.46 0.51
N GLY A 12 -15.33 -19.70 -0.56
CA GLY A 12 -15.90 -20.01 -1.87
C GLY A 12 -15.41 -19.00 -2.91
N SER A 13 -15.22 -19.44 -4.12
CA SER A 13 -14.67 -18.74 -5.30
C SER A 13 -14.73 -17.21 -5.22
N TYR A 14 -13.59 -16.58 -4.94
CA TYR A 14 -13.46 -15.13 -4.92
C TYR A 14 -13.47 -14.61 -6.37
N SER A 15 -14.58 -14.03 -6.79
CA SER A 15 -14.58 -13.18 -7.96
C SER A 15 -13.75 -11.92 -7.67
N THR A 16 -13.15 -11.33 -8.70
CA THR A 16 -12.38 -10.07 -8.61
C THR A 16 -13.18 -8.95 -7.92
N GLU A 17 -14.51 -8.99 -8.01
CA GLU A 17 -15.44 -8.05 -7.38
C GLU A 17 -15.40 -8.11 -5.84
N TRP A 18 -15.32 -9.31 -5.24
CA TRP A 18 -15.24 -9.47 -3.79
C TRP A 18 -13.91 -8.99 -3.22
N HIS A 19 -12.84 -9.14 -3.97
CA HIS A 19 -11.52 -8.63 -3.59
C HIS A 19 -11.55 -7.10 -3.50
N VAL A 20 -12.09 -6.43 -4.51
CA VAL A 20 -12.28 -4.98 -4.54
C VAL A 20 -13.19 -4.50 -3.41
N TYR A 21 -14.31 -5.19 -3.17
CA TYR A 21 -15.24 -4.83 -2.09
C TYR A 21 -14.62 -4.99 -0.70
N ALA A 22 -13.89 -6.06 -0.46
CA ALA A 22 -13.20 -6.28 0.82
C ALA A 22 -12.14 -5.22 1.10
N LEU A 23 -11.46 -4.70 0.08
CA LEU A 23 -10.45 -3.66 0.21
C LEU A 23 -11.05 -2.27 0.48
N GLN A 24 -12.29 -1.99 0.11
CA GLN A 24 -12.91 -0.66 0.25
C GLN A 24 -12.98 -0.14 1.70
N HIS A 25 -12.92 -1.05 2.70
CA HIS A 25 -13.01 -0.71 4.11
C HIS A 25 -11.74 -1.08 4.89
N VAL A 26 -10.60 -1.10 4.21
CA VAL A 26 -9.30 -1.43 4.79
C VAL A 26 -8.31 -0.30 4.48
N GLY A 27 -7.53 0.07 5.48
CA GLY A 27 -6.37 0.95 5.32
C GLY A 27 -5.12 0.28 5.86
N LEU A 28 -3.95 0.68 5.37
CA LEU A 28 -2.68 0.20 5.90
C LEU A 28 -2.21 1.09 7.05
N GLY A 29 -1.69 0.45 8.10
CA GLY A 29 -1.03 1.08 9.22
C GLY A 29 0.29 0.39 9.54
N THR A 30 1.14 1.04 10.32
CA THR A 30 2.46 0.53 10.70
C THR A 30 2.44 -0.21 12.04
N ASP A 31 1.43 0.03 12.87
CA ASP A 31 1.34 -0.47 14.24
C ASP A 31 2.64 -0.24 15.05
N ILE A 32 3.30 0.90 14.84
CA ILE A 32 4.52 1.24 15.59
C ILE A 32 4.11 1.59 17.05
N ALA A 33 4.71 0.94 18.10
CA ALA A 33 5.89 0.07 18.10
C ALA A 33 5.59 -1.43 18.21
N GLY A 34 4.33 -1.90 17.97
CA GLY A 34 4.04 -3.34 17.80
C GLY A 34 4.54 -3.82 16.42
N GLY A 35 4.39 -2.99 15.39
CA GLY A 35 4.97 -3.22 14.07
C GLY A 35 6.48 -2.97 14.03
N HIS A 36 7.14 -3.68 13.14
CA HIS A 36 8.61 -3.67 13.01
C HIS A 36 9.18 -2.47 12.23
N SER A 37 8.36 -1.67 11.59
CA SER A 37 8.78 -0.50 10.79
C SER A 37 7.80 0.66 10.91
N PRO A 38 8.28 1.91 11.06
CA PRO A 38 7.44 3.10 11.01
C PRO A 38 7.06 3.53 9.59
N SER A 39 7.53 2.82 8.56
CA SER A 39 7.37 3.18 7.16
C SER A 39 6.09 2.59 6.57
N VAL A 40 5.19 3.44 6.07
CA VAL A 40 4.01 3.00 5.31
C VAL A 40 4.42 2.34 3.98
N PHE A 41 5.57 2.69 3.38
CA PHE A 41 6.12 1.96 2.24
C PHE A 41 6.42 0.50 2.60
N ASP A 42 6.94 0.24 3.81
CA ASP A 42 7.17 -1.13 4.26
C ASP A 42 5.84 -1.86 4.48
N ALA A 43 4.82 -1.19 5.01
CA ALA A 43 3.49 -1.78 5.11
C ALA A 43 2.94 -2.19 3.73
N CYS A 44 3.11 -1.35 2.68
CA CYS A 44 2.76 -1.72 1.30
C CYS A 44 3.53 -2.96 0.82
N ARG A 45 4.85 -2.99 0.99
CA ARG A 45 5.72 -4.13 0.60
C ARG A 45 5.30 -5.43 1.27
N HIS A 46 5.06 -5.36 2.58
CA HIS A 46 4.60 -6.52 3.36
C HIS A 46 3.22 -7.00 2.91
N THR A 47 2.28 -6.09 2.66
CA THR A 47 0.96 -6.43 2.13
C THR A 47 1.07 -7.17 0.80
N ILE A 48 1.87 -6.66 -0.14
CA ILE A 48 2.10 -7.29 -1.44
C ILE A 48 2.73 -8.67 -1.26
N THR A 49 3.76 -8.80 -0.43
CA THR A 49 4.48 -10.07 -0.25
C THR A 49 3.61 -11.10 0.47
N ALA A 50 2.95 -10.71 1.55
CA ALA A 50 2.08 -11.60 2.32
C ALA A 50 0.87 -12.07 1.50
N SER A 51 0.26 -11.18 0.72
CA SER A 51 -0.86 -11.53 -0.16
C SER A 51 -0.47 -12.52 -1.25
N LYS A 52 0.72 -12.39 -1.84
CA LYS A 52 1.26 -13.36 -2.80
C LYS A 52 1.53 -14.72 -2.15
N ALA A 53 2.14 -14.71 -0.95
CA ALA A 53 2.35 -15.94 -0.21
C ALA A 53 1.03 -16.65 0.15
N LEU A 54 -0.01 -15.87 0.48
CA LEU A 54 -1.36 -16.40 0.70
C LEU A 54 -1.97 -16.93 -0.61
N ASN A 55 -1.81 -16.22 -1.71
CA ASN A 55 -2.34 -16.61 -3.01
C ASN A 55 -1.78 -17.95 -3.48
N ASP A 56 -0.47 -18.13 -3.35
CA ASP A 56 0.25 -19.31 -3.87
C ASP A 56 0.30 -20.45 -2.85
N GLY A 57 0.17 -20.13 -1.56
CA GLY A 57 0.35 -21.04 -0.45
C GLY A 57 1.81 -21.45 -0.23
N VAL A 58 2.20 -21.60 1.03
CA VAL A 58 3.61 -21.86 1.42
C VAL A 58 3.89 -23.28 1.87
N ASP A 59 2.86 -24.10 2.09
CA ASP A 59 3.05 -25.49 2.52
C ASP A 59 3.39 -26.40 1.33
N ALA A 60 4.67 -26.72 1.19
CA ALA A 60 5.18 -27.58 0.12
C ALA A 60 4.66 -29.04 0.17
N ARG A 61 4.06 -29.48 1.28
CA ARG A 61 3.46 -30.82 1.43
C ARG A 61 2.09 -30.92 0.75
N ILE A 62 1.46 -29.77 0.51
CA ILE A 62 0.19 -29.70 -0.21
C ILE A 62 0.49 -29.48 -1.70
N LYS A 63 -0.19 -30.23 -2.57
CA LYS A 63 -0.04 -30.05 -4.01
C LYS A 63 -0.40 -28.64 -4.45
N PRO A 64 0.27 -28.03 -5.47
CA PRO A 64 0.03 -26.67 -5.91
C PRO A 64 -1.43 -26.33 -6.18
N GLU A 65 -2.18 -27.26 -6.78
CA GLU A 65 -3.61 -27.10 -7.12
C GLU A 65 -4.55 -27.04 -5.91
N HIS A 66 -4.06 -27.39 -4.71
CA HIS A 66 -4.85 -27.47 -3.48
C HIS A 66 -4.36 -26.52 -2.39
N ARG A 67 -3.31 -25.73 -2.64
CA ARG A 67 -2.77 -24.80 -1.65
C ARG A 67 -2.98 -23.36 -2.06
N GLY A 68 -2.93 -22.49 -1.05
CA GLY A 68 -3.13 -21.06 -1.24
C GLY A 68 -4.60 -20.65 -1.37
N ARG A 69 -4.79 -19.39 -1.70
CA ARG A 69 -6.09 -18.77 -1.98
C ARG A 69 -5.99 -17.96 -3.26
N PRO A 70 -6.22 -18.54 -4.42
CA PRO A 70 -6.19 -17.83 -5.70
C PRO A 70 -7.06 -16.58 -5.68
N GLY A 71 -6.55 -15.47 -6.22
CA GLY A 71 -7.23 -14.18 -6.23
C GLY A 71 -7.01 -13.32 -4.97
N SER A 72 -6.19 -13.76 -4.02
CA SER A 72 -5.86 -12.97 -2.82
C SER A 72 -4.63 -12.06 -2.99
N ALA A 73 -3.91 -12.15 -4.12
CA ALA A 73 -2.74 -11.31 -4.38
C ALA A 73 -3.12 -9.84 -4.54
N VAL A 74 -2.46 -8.97 -3.78
CA VAL A 74 -2.60 -7.51 -3.84
C VAL A 74 -1.50 -6.94 -4.73
N SER A 75 -1.88 -6.11 -5.70
CA SER A 75 -0.94 -5.38 -6.56
C SER A 75 -0.32 -4.20 -5.83
N PHE A 76 0.77 -3.64 -6.39
CA PHE A 76 1.36 -2.42 -5.83
C PHE A 76 0.44 -1.20 -5.91
N LYS A 77 -0.46 -1.14 -6.91
CA LYS A 77 -1.47 -0.07 -7.04
C LYS A 77 -2.50 -0.15 -5.91
N GLU A 78 -3.01 -1.35 -5.65
CA GLU A 78 -3.94 -1.61 -4.55
C GLU A 78 -3.31 -1.32 -3.20
N ALA A 79 -2.08 -1.79 -2.97
CA ALA A 79 -1.35 -1.50 -1.73
C ALA A 79 -1.14 0.01 -1.53
N PHE A 80 -0.80 0.74 -2.59
CA PHE A 80 -0.68 2.20 -2.55
C PHE A 80 -2.02 2.89 -2.27
N TRP A 81 -3.10 2.41 -2.90
CA TRP A 81 -4.45 2.93 -2.63
C TRP A 81 -4.87 2.68 -1.18
N LEU A 82 -4.63 1.49 -0.63
CA LEU A 82 -4.89 1.16 0.78
C LEU A 82 -4.10 2.05 1.75
N ALA A 83 -2.90 2.48 1.35
CA ALA A 83 -2.04 3.36 2.14
C ALA A 83 -2.41 4.85 2.03
N THR A 84 -3.28 5.23 1.11
CA THR A 84 -3.62 6.63 0.79
C THR A 84 -5.13 6.84 0.77
N ALA A 85 -5.73 6.84 -0.40
CA ALA A 85 -7.15 7.16 -0.58
C ALA A 85 -8.09 6.17 0.14
N GLY A 86 -7.74 4.89 0.16
CA GLY A 86 -8.50 3.86 0.89
C GLY A 86 -8.48 4.09 2.39
N ALA A 87 -7.31 4.40 2.97
CA ALA A 87 -7.20 4.72 4.38
C ALA A 87 -8.00 5.99 4.75
N GLY A 88 -7.94 7.04 3.92
CA GLY A 88 -8.76 8.24 4.08
C GLY A 88 -10.25 7.93 4.11
N GLY A 89 -10.71 7.07 3.20
CA GLY A 89 -12.11 6.63 3.15
C GLY A 89 -12.54 5.85 4.39
N VAL A 90 -11.68 4.96 4.91
CA VAL A 90 -11.96 4.21 6.15
C VAL A 90 -12.09 5.12 7.36
N LEU A 91 -11.27 6.18 7.41
CA LEU A 91 -11.28 7.16 8.50
C LEU A 91 -12.37 8.22 8.33
N GLU A 92 -13.10 8.23 7.20
CA GLU A 92 -14.08 9.26 6.84
C GLU A 92 -13.47 10.67 6.83
N LEU A 93 -12.18 10.77 6.43
CA LEU A 93 -11.44 12.02 6.36
C LEU A 93 -11.16 12.41 4.90
N PRO A 94 -11.17 13.72 4.58
CA PRO A 94 -10.83 14.22 3.25
C PRO A 94 -9.31 14.26 3.04
N VAL A 95 -8.64 13.11 3.16
CA VAL A 95 -7.18 12.92 3.02
C VAL A 95 -6.86 11.80 2.04
N GLY A 96 -5.60 11.69 1.64
CA GLY A 96 -5.09 10.59 0.81
C GLY A 96 -5.29 10.77 -0.69
N LYS A 97 -5.82 11.93 -1.14
CA LYS A 97 -5.96 12.32 -2.55
C LYS A 97 -5.46 13.74 -2.77
N LEU A 98 -4.94 14.01 -3.96
CA LEU A 98 -4.63 15.35 -4.46
C LEU A 98 -5.83 15.83 -5.30
N GLU A 99 -6.90 16.25 -4.62
CA GLU A 99 -8.18 16.63 -5.22
C GLU A 99 -8.74 17.86 -4.50
N VAL A 100 -9.49 18.71 -5.21
CA VAL A 100 -10.14 19.89 -4.62
C VAL A 100 -11.14 19.44 -3.56
N GLY A 101 -11.03 20.03 -2.35
CA GLY A 101 -11.85 19.66 -1.19
C GLY A 101 -11.15 18.68 -0.25
N TYR A 102 -9.98 18.13 -0.63
CA TYR A 102 -9.14 17.30 0.23
C TYR A 102 -8.05 18.11 0.90
N GLN A 103 -7.63 17.68 2.10
CA GLN A 103 -6.47 18.22 2.78
C GLN A 103 -5.21 17.92 1.97
N PHE A 104 -4.33 18.90 1.83
CA PHE A 104 -3.09 18.73 1.09
C PHE A 104 -2.04 18.02 1.96
N ASP A 105 -2.13 16.70 2.02
CA ASP A 105 -1.12 15.82 2.61
C ASP A 105 -0.29 15.23 1.48
N ALA A 106 0.97 15.62 1.38
CA ALA A 106 1.80 15.25 0.26
C ALA A 106 3.26 15.05 0.66
N ILE A 107 3.94 14.18 -0.06
CA ILE A 107 5.39 13.99 0.02
C ILE A 107 6.01 14.12 -1.37
N VAL A 108 7.25 14.64 -1.41
CA VAL A 108 8.07 14.59 -2.62
C VAL A 108 9.15 13.55 -2.43
N ILE A 109 9.21 12.63 -3.38
CA ILE A 109 10.24 11.60 -3.43
C ILE A 109 11.32 12.02 -4.43
N ASP A 110 12.53 12.24 -3.92
CA ASP A 110 13.73 12.44 -4.76
C ASP A 110 14.35 11.07 -5.07
N THR A 111 14.19 10.65 -6.32
CA THR A 111 14.74 9.39 -6.81
C THR A 111 16.25 9.41 -6.98
N ARG A 112 16.87 10.61 -6.93
CA ARG A 112 18.32 10.83 -7.05
C ARG A 112 18.99 11.24 -5.75
N ALA A 113 18.28 11.13 -4.63
CA ALA A 113 18.86 11.41 -3.31
C ALA A 113 20.11 10.55 -3.07
N ALA A 114 21.06 11.06 -2.29
CA ALA A 114 22.26 10.30 -1.94
C ALA A 114 21.89 8.98 -1.27
N GLY A 115 22.47 7.88 -1.76
CA GLY A 115 22.15 6.52 -1.29
C GLY A 115 20.76 6.01 -1.70
N SER A 116 20.17 6.58 -2.77
CA SER A 116 18.90 6.09 -3.32
C SER A 116 19.10 4.76 -4.04
N ASP A 117 18.22 3.80 -3.75
CA ASP A 117 18.12 2.53 -4.48
C ASP A 117 17.12 2.63 -5.67
N ILE A 118 16.58 3.83 -5.94
CA ILE A 118 15.61 4.04 -7.02
C ILE A 118 16.33 4.43 -8.29
N TYR A 119 16.32 3.56 -9.28
CA TYR A 119 16.81 3.86 -10.61
C TYR A 119 15.64 4.05 -11.59
N ILE A 120 15.54 5.26 -12.16
CA ILE A 120 14.55 5.58 -13.18
C ILE A 120 15.24 5.61 -14.54
N HIS A 121 14.70 4.81 -15.47
CA HIS A 121 15.14 4.80 -16.87
C HIS A 121 14.30 5.80 -17.68
N PRO A 122 14.85 6.98 -18.04
CA PRO A 122 14.02 8.08 -18.57
C PRO A 122 13.28 7.75 -19.87
N ALA A 123 13.86 6.87 -20.70
CA ALA A 123 13.30 6.51 -22.00
C ALA A 123 12.31 5.33 -21.94
N GLU A 124 12.37 4.51 -20.90
CA GLU A 124 11.63 3.24 -20.83
C GLU A 124 10.54 3.25 -19.77
N ASP A 125 10.81 3.85 -18.59
CA ASP A 125 9.90 3.81 -17.47
C ASP A 125 8.64 4.66 -17.69
N GLN A 126 7.51 4.01 -17.73
CA GLN A 126 6.20 4.65 -17.69
C GLN A 126 5.89 5.17 -16.29
N PRO A 127 4.88 6.04 -16.10
CA PRO A 127 4.50 6.54 -14.77
C PRO A 127 4.22 5.42 -13.75
N GLU A 128 3.65 4.31 -14.20
CA GLU A 128 3.37 3.15 -13.34
C GLU A 128 4.64 2.44 -12.87
N ASP A 129 5.63 2.28 -13.77
CA ASP A 129 6.93 1.69 -13.42
C ASP A 129 7.66 2.54 -12.38
N LYS A 130 7.59 3.86 -12.54
CA LYS A 130 8.16 4.82 -11.57
C LYS A 130 7.49 4.69 -10.21
N LEU A 131 6.15 4.62 -10.17
CA LEU A 131 5.41 4.40 -8.92
C LEU A 131 5.79 3.07 -8.27
N GLN A 132 5.86 2.00 -9.05
CA GLN A 132 6.25 0.68 -8.55
C GLN A 132 7.66 0.71 -7.95
N LYS A 133 8.62 1.30 -8.66
CA LYS A 133 10.00 1.47 -8.18
C LYS A 133 10.07 2.28 -6.89
N ILE A 134 9.28 3.34 -6.77
CA ILE A 134 9.17 4.14 -5.56
C ILE A 134 8.63 3.30 -4.41
N ILE A 135 7.50 2.61 -4.60
CA ILE A 135 6.90 1.78 -3.55
C ILE A 135 7.91 0.73 -3.04
N PHE A 136 8.62 0.06 -3.94
CA PHE A 136 9.54 -1.01 -3.56
C PHE A 136 10.87 -0.53 -3.00
N ASN A 137 11.38 0.63 -3.42
CA ASN A 137 12.75 1.03 -3.12
C ASN A 137 12.87 2.35 -2.35
N ALA A 138 11.81 3.19 -2.25
CA ALA A 138 11.92 4.44 -1.51
C ALA A 138 12.20 4.20 -0.03
N ARG A 139 13.11 4.99 0.51
CA ARG A 139 13.50 5.03 1.91
C ARG A 139 13.37 6.45 2.45
N ARG A 140 13.64 6.64 3.74
CA ARG A 140 13.53 7.96 4.38
C ARG A 140 14.39 9.03 3.70
N ASN A 141 15.58 8.69 3.21
CA ASN A 141 16.46 9.62 2.50
C ASN A 141 15.91 10.09 1.16
N ASN A 142 14.96 9.38 0.58
CA ASN A 142 14.28 9.81 -0.64
C ASN A 142 13.17 10.86 -0.39
N ILE A 143 12.71 11.04 0.86
CA ILE A 143 11.65 11.99 1.19
C ILE A 143 12.30 13.38 1.34
N SER A 144 12.11 14.22 0.33
CA SER A 144 12.73 15.55 0.29
C SER A 144 11.83 16.65 0.87
N ARG A 145 10.52 16.50 0.78
CA ARG A 145 9.52 17.45 1.32
C ARG A 145 8.28 16.72 1.79
N VAL A 146 7.65 17.26 2.83
CA VAL A 146 6.39 16.77 3.41
C VAL A 146 5.47 17.95 3.68
N TRP A 147 4.21 17.80 3.36
CA TRP A 147 3.12 18.68 3.75
C TRP A 147 2.07 17.91 4.52
N VAL A 148 1.53 18.51 5.56
CA VAL A 148 0.40 18.02 6.33
C VAL A 148 -0.60 19.16 6.44
N ASP A 149 -1.81 18.95 5.97
CA ASP A 149 -2.86 19.98 5.92
C ASP A 149 -2.36 21.29 5.25
N GLY A 150 -1.64 21.14 4.13
CA GLY A 150 -1.05 22.25 3.39
C GLY A 150 0.16 22.93 4.05
N LYS A 151 0.52 22.56 5.27
CA LYS A 151 1.67 23.13 5.99
C LYS A 151 2.93 22.30 5.73
N ALA A 152 4.00 22.96 5.28
CA ALA A 152 5.28 22.31 5.12
C ALA A 152 5.84 21.85 6.47
N VAL A 153 6.17 20.56 6.57
CA VAL A 153 6.86 19.97 7.72
C VAL A 153 8.34 19.90 7.41
N LYS A 154 9.20 20.35 8.31
CA LYS A 154 10.65 20.22 8.11
C LYS A 154 11.03 18.74 8.14
N VAL A 155 11.55 18.26 7.01
CA VAL A 155 12.28 17.01 6.97
C VAL A 155 13.74 17.34 7.25
N GLN A 156 14.28 16.81 8.32
CA GLN A 156 15.70 16.94 8.67
C GLN A 156 16.49 15.93 7.85
#